data_0cd0b5feb7461f7b4649faa95d29932d
#
_entry.id   0cd0b5feb7461f7b4649faa95d29932d
#
_cell.length_a   1.000
_cell.length_b   1.000
_cell.length_c   1.000
_cell.angle_alpha   90.00
_cell.angle_beta   90.00
_cell.angle_gamma   90.00
#
_symmetry.space_group_name_H-M   'P 1'
#
loop_
_entity.id
_entity.type
_entity.pdbx_description
1 polymer ?
#
loop_
_entity_poly.entity_id
_entity_poly.type
_entity_poly.pdbx_seq_one_letter_code
_entity_poly.pdbx_strand_id
1 'polypeptide(L)'
;MGGVKDAFIVAGTDEYEGLASGVAILADTTWHAERARAALKVEWSDSPAAFQSTATWAKLAADAKGKPPAMPIHASGDVSAAMAKATKRVAADYAYPFIPHVPMEPINCTARVDGDKVEIWAPTQNPEPGRAAVAKLLGVSPENVTIHMMRVGGGFGRRLQNDYMVEAAAIAKQAGRPVKLTWTREDDITQDFLRPGGWHYLEAGLDAQGRCIAWDNHLISYGRDGKFARAAGIGPTDFPAGIVEDFRLGATVLPLIHTTGFLRAPSNNAFGFVTQCFIDELAHAAGKDQVQFRRDFLGAPRIIGDPKSRGPYNTGRMRAVLDKAAAMAGWGRKLPKRTGLGVAFHFSHLGYFANVIEASVANDGTVKVHKVWVAGDIGRQIVNPAGAMNQVQGSILDALGACMGHEITFADGAIEQRNFGDVPMLRNEQIPPIEVAFLTPDYPVTGLGEPAYPAVAPALANAIFAATGVRLRKLPLDISALKA
;
A
#
# COMPACT_ATOMS: atom_id res chain seq x y z
N MET A 1 19.15 16.14 -34.41
CA MET A 1 17.93 15.47 -34.85
C MET A 1 16.86 16.50 -35.22
N GLY A 2 16.06 16.26 -36.25
CA GLY A 2 14.98 17.19 -36.59
C GLY A 2 13.99 17.31 -35.45
N GLY A 3 13.54 18.56 -35.17
CA GLY A 3 12.59 18.85 -34.10
C GLY A 3 13.18 18.99 -32.67
N VAL A 4 14.44 18.59 -32.44
CA VAL A 4 15.14 18.86 -31.17
C VAL A 4 15.63 20.29 -31.15
N LYS A 5 15.38 20.98 -30.04
CA LYS A 5 15.77 22.39 -29.84
C LYS A 5 16.99 22.53 -28.97
N ASP A 6 17.09 21.72 -27.92
CA ASP A 6 18.18 21.78 -26.94
C ASP A 6 18.28 20.47 -26.14
N ALA A 7 19.41 20.26 -25.47
CA ALA A 7 19.60 19.23 -24.47
C ALA A 7 20.65 19.72 -23.44
N PHE A 8 20.32 19.64 -22.16
CA PHE A 8 21.19 20.13 -21.10
C PHE A 8 21.08 19.31 -19.81
N ILE A 9 22.11 19.38 -19.00
CA ILE A 9 22.15 18.75 -17.70
C ILE A 9 21.30 19.56 -16.72
N VAL A 10 20.44 18.85 -15.99
CA VAL A 10 19.69 19.35 -14.85
C VAL A 10 20.42 18.87 -13.60
N ALA A 11 20.99 19.81 -12.83
CA ALA A 11 21.64 19.49 -11.58
C ALA A 11 20.59 19.21 -10.50
N GLY A 12 20.69 18.05 -9.85
CA GLY A 12 19.79 17.67 -8.76
C GLY A 12 20.07 18.39 -7.45
N THR A 13 19.20 18.16 -6.48
CA THR A 13 19.36 18.59 -5.08
C THR A 13 19.39 17.37 -4.18
N ASP A 14 19.96 17.51 -2.98
CA ASP A 14 20.03 16.40 -1.99
C ASP A 14 18.73 16.23 -1.17
N GLU A 15 17.65 16.91 -1.55
CA GLU A 15 16.39 16.87 -0.83
C GLU A 15 15.53 15.66 -1.24
N TYR A 16 14.80 15.09 -0.28
CA TYR A 16 14.00 13.88 -0.48
C TYR A 16 12.93 13.99 -1.60
N GLU A 17 12.25 15.12 -1.71
CA GLU A 17 11.29 15.46 -2.77
C GLU A 17 11.85 16.57 -3.67
N GLY A 18 13.16 16.66 -3.75
CA GLY A 18 13.86 17.67 -4.52
C GLY A 18 13.98 17.32 -5.99
N LEU A 19 14.77 18.11 -6.68
CA LEU A 19 15.09 17.93 -8.08
C LEU A 19 16.06 16.74 -8.25
N ALA A 20 15.66 15.76 -9.04
CA ALA A 20 16.57 14.68 -9.43
C ALA A 20 17.58 15.18 -10.48
N SER A 21 18.83 14.70 -10.40
CA SER A 21 19.81 14.95 -11.46
C SER A 21 19.41 14.23 -12.74
N GLY A 22 19.58 14.88 -13.90
CA GLY A 22 19.17 14.29 -15.15
C GLY A 22 19.60 15.08 -16.37
N VAL A 23 19.14 14.66 -17.53
CA VAL A 23 19.30 15.36 -18.81
C VAL A 23 17.92 15.73 -19.35
N ALA A 24 17.66 17.02 -19.51
CA ALA A 24 16.47 17.52 -20.18
C ALA A 24 16.70 17.59 -21.69
N ILE A 25 15.71 17.15 -22.45
CA ILE A 25 15.68 17.25 -23.91
C ILE A 25 14.48 18.08 -24.31
N LEU A 26 14.70 19.20 -24.96
CA LEU A 26 13.67 20.08 -25.49
C LEU A 26 13.42 19.79 -26.97
N ALA A 27 12.17 19.59 -27.33
CA ALA A 27 11.79 19.33 -28.71
C ALA A 27 10.42 19.93 -29.04
N ASP A 28 10.08 20.03 -30.33
CA ASP A 28 8.79 20.54 -30.79
C ASP A 28 7.62 19.61 -30.42
N THR A 29 7.89 18.31 -30.27
CA THR A 29 6.90 17.28 -29.91
C THR A 29 7.51 16.26 -28.97
N THR A 30 6.67 15.60 -28.16
CA THR A 30 7.07 14.45 -27.30
C THR A 30 7.77 13.37 -28.12
N TRP A 31 7.30 13.07 -29.33
CA TRP A 31 7.91 12.08 -30.22
C TRP A 31 9.37 12.42 -30.54
N HIS A 32 9.67 13.69 -30.87
CA HIS A 32 11.04 14.09 -31.15
C HIS A 32 11.93 14.02 -29.91
N ALA A 33 11.38 14.36 -28.72
CA ALA A 33 12.11 14.25 -27.46
C ALA A 33 12.45 12.78 -27.13
N GLU A 34 11.49 11.88 -27.25
CA GLU A 34 11.67 10.43 -27.01
C GLU A 34 12.70 9.81 -27.99
N ARG A 35 12.62 10.13 -29.26
CA ARG A 35 13.62 9.67 -30.25
C ARG A 35 15.02 10.18 -29.93
N ALA A 36 15.14 11.42 -29.48
CA ALA A 36 16.42 12.01 -29.08
C ALA A 36 16.95 11.33 -27.81
N ARG A 37 16.09 11.06 -26.84
CA ARG A 37 16.42 10.31 -25.64
C ARG A 37 16.97 8.91 -25.95
N ALA A 38 16.33 8.18 -26.87
CA ALA A 38 16.79 6.86 -27.30
C ALA A 38 18.19 6.89 -27.95
N ALA A 39 18.58 8.03 -28.52
CA ALA A 39 19.90 8.22 -29.12
C ALA A 39 20.96 8.83 -28.16
N LEU A 40 20.52 9.26 -26.97
CA LEU A 40 21.39 9.87 -25.98
C LEU A 40 22.34 8.83 -25.40
N LYS A 41 23.61 9.20 -25.25
CA LYS A 41 24.62 8.40 -24.56
C LYS A 41 24.98 9.12 -23.26
N VAL A 42 24.68 8.50 -22.14
CA VAL A 42 24.94 9.03 -20.81
C VAL A 42 25.83 8.06 -20.07
N GLU A 43 26.89 8.59 -19.47
CA GLU A 43 27.70 7.87 -18.51
C GLU A 43 27.33 8.39 -17.12
N TRP A 44 26.83 7.50 -16.27
CA TRP A 44 26.48 7.84 -14.90
C TRP A 44 27.63 7.47 -13.96
N SER A 45 27.85 8.29 -12.95
CA SER A 45 28.76 7.94 -11.86
C SER A 45 28.16 6.81 -11.00
N ASP A 46 29.01 6.14 -10.22
CA ASP A 46 28.58 5.11 -9.28
C ASP A 46 27.51 5.64 -8.32
N SER A 47 26.47 4.86 -8.16
CA SER A 47 25.37 5.20 -7.26
C SER A 47 25.69 4.82 -5.82
N PRO A 48 25.46 5.71 -4.84
CA PRO A 48 25.54 5.34 -3.43
C PRO A 48 24.50 4.27 -3.04
N ALA A 49 23.51 4.03 -3.89
CA ALA A 49 22.49 2.99 -3.70
C ALA A 49 22.91 1.61 -4.24
N ALA A 50 24.08 1.45 -4.85
CA ALA A 50 24.51 0.21 -5.50
C ALA A 50 24.49 -1.03 -4.57
N PHE A 51 24.63 -0.85 -3.24
CA PHE A 51 24.49 -1.95 -2.28
C PHE A 51 23.07 -2.47 -2.11
N GLN A 52 22.05 -1.73 -2.59
CA GLN A 52 20.64 -2.07 -2.42
C GLN A 52 20.21 -3.10 -3.46
N SER A 53 19.80 -4.26 -2.99
CA SER A 53 19.13 -5.28 -3.80
C SER A 53 18.06 -5.99 -3.00
N THR A 54 17.08 -6.53 -3.68
CA THR A 54 16.02 -7.35 -3.06
C THR A 54 16.63 -8.52 -2.27
N ALA A 55 17.66 -9.16 -2.81
CA ALA A 55 18.37 -10.27 -2.16
C ALA A 55 19.11 -9.83 -0.88
N THR A 56 19.77 -8.68 -0.92
CA THR A 56 20.49 -8.12 0.26
C THR A 56 19.50 -7.83 1.39
N TRP A 57 18.38 -7.19 1.09
CA TRP A 57 17.35 -6.89 2.10
C TRP A 57 16.69 -8.14 2.66
N ALA A 58 16.39 -9.14 1.80
CA ALA A 58 15.85 -10.41 2.26
C ALA A 58 16.80 -11.13 3.25
N LYS A 59 18.11 -11.10 2.99
CA LYS A 59 19.12 -11.62 3.91
C LYS A 59 19.13 -10.84 5.22
N LEU A 60 19.17 -9.51 5.18
CA LEU A 60 19.16 -8.68 6.39
C LEU A 60 17.90 -8.90 7.22
N ALA A 61 16.74 -9.06 6.58
CA ALA A 61 15.50 -9.38 7.27
C ALA A 61 15.56 -10.76 7.94
N ALA A 62 16.06 -11.78 7.25
CA ALA A 62 16.27 -13.10 7.82
C ALA A 62 17.25 -13.09 9.00
N ASP A 63 18.33 -12.32 8.91
CA ASP A 63 19.32 -12.15 9.97
C ASP A 63 18.77 -11.41 11.21
N ALA A 64 17.69 -10.65 11.05
CA ALA A 64 16.97 -9.98 12.15
C ALA A 64 15.94 -10.90 12.84
N LYS A 65 15.55 -12.01 12.21
CA LYS A 65 14.61 -12.96 12.80
C LYS A 65 15.17 -13.58 14.08
N GLY A 66 14.36 -13.64 15.11
CA GLY A 66 14.75 -14.17 16.42
C GLY A 66 15.61 -13.24 17.27
N LYS A 67 16.00 -12.05 16.74
CA LYS A 67 16.66 -11.01 17.51
C LYS A 67 15.62 -10.05 18.09
N PRO A 68 15.91 -9.41 19.22
CA PRO A 68 15.04 -8.33 19.72
C PRO A 68 14.89 -7.21 18.69
N PRO A 69 13.69 -6.61 18.55
CA PRO A 69 13.51 -5.43 17.74
C PRO A 69 14.45 -4.30 18.15
N ALA A 70 15.08 -3.63 17.20
CA ALA A 70 15.95 -2.49 17.47
C ALA A 70 15.19 -1.28 18.01
N MET A 71 13.90 -1.18 17.66
CA MET A 71 13.01 -0.09 18.05
C MET A 71 11.75 -0.68 18.71
N PRO A 72 11.55 -0.52 20.02
CA PRO A 72 10.26 -0.81 20.64
C PRO A 72 9.23 0.24 20.22
N ILE A 73 8.04 -0.21 19.78
CA ILE A 73 6.95 0.66 19.34
C ILE A 73 5.85 0.71 20.40
N HIS A 74 5.39 -0.45 20.87
CA HIS A 74 4.36 -0.57 21.89
C HIS A 74 4.46 -1.90 22.63
N ALA A 75 4.21 -1.86 23.94
CA ALA A 75 4.05 -3.04 24.75
C ALA A 75 2.97 -2.80 25.80
N SER A 76 2.15 -3.84 26.06
CA SER A 76 1.22 -3.90 27.18
C SER A 76 1.24 -5.29 27.81
N GLY A 77 0.96 -5.40 29.10
CA GLY A 77 0.99 -6.65 29.84
C GLY A 77 2.39 -7.31 29.87
N ASP A 78 2.40 -8.63 30.01
CA ASP A 78 3.61 -9.46 29.99
C ASP A 78 3.47 -10.59 28.94
N VAL A 79 3.87 -10.29 27.73
CA VAL A 79 3.81 -11.22 26.59
C VAL A 79 4.56 -12.51 26.89
N SER A 80 5.71 -12.45 27.56
CA SER A 80 6.52 -13.65 27.83
C SER A 80 5.83 -14.57 28.83
N ALA A 81 5.26 -14.02 29.89
CA ALA A 81 4.49 -14.79 30.87
C ALA A 81 3.19 -15.36 30.25
N ALA A 82 2.49 -14.58 29.41
CA ALA A 82 1.29 -15.04 28.71
C ALA A 82 1.59 -16.14 27.71
N MET A 83 2.69 -16.02 26.93
CA MET A 83 3.16 -17.09 26.02
C MET A 83 3.52 -18.36 26.77
N ALA A 84 4.10 -18.27 27.97
CA ALA A 84 4.41 -19.45 28.79
C ALA A 84 3.14 -20.19 29.26
N LYS A 85 2.03 -19.46 29.44
CA LYS A 85 0.72 -20.02 29.84
C LYS A 85 -0.12 -20.51 28.65
N ALA A 86 0.28 -20.20 27.41
CA ALA A 86 -0.46 -20.58 26.23
C ALA A 86 -0.48 -22.12 26.06
N THR A 87 -1.65 -22.67 25.84
CA THR A 87 -1.81 -24.09 25.50
C THR A 87 -1.38 -24.38 24.07
N LYS A 88 -1.43 -23.37 23.20
CA LYS A 88 -0.98 -23.48 21.83
C LYS A 88 -0.28 -22.17 21.40
N ARG A 89 0.86 -22.30 20.75
CA ARG A 89 1.56 -21.17 20.13
C ARG A 89 1.47 -21.28 18.62
N VAL A 90 1.28 -20.15 17.96
CA VAL A 90 1.25 -20.02 16.50
C VAL A 90 2.27 -18.99 16.12
N ALA A 91 3.17 -19.35 15.21
CA ALA A 91 4.17 -18.43 14.66
C ALA A 91 4.07 -18.43 13.14
N ALA A 92 4.24 -17.25 12.52
CA ALA A 92 4.21 -17.11 11.08
C ALA A 92 5.06 -15.90 10.62
N ASP A 93 5.71 -16.08 9.47
CA ASP A 93 6.49 -15.05 8.81
C ASP A 93 5.69 -14.56 7.60
N TYR A 94 5.46 -13.25 7.52
CA TYR A 94 4.80 -12.61 6.39
C TYR A 94 5.75 -11.67 5.69
N ALA A 95 5.61 -11.55 4.37
CA ALA A 95 6.38 -10.62 3.57
C ALA A 95 5.53 -9.95 2.49
N TYR A 96 5.88 -8.72 2.15
CA TYR A 96 5.27 -8.00 1.04
C TYR A 96 6.34 -7.15 0.34
N PRO A 97 6.29 -7.04 -1.01
CA PRO A 97 7.31 -6.37 -1.80
C PRO A 97 7.11 -4.84 -1.79
N PHE A 98 8.06 -4.12 -2.37
CA PHE A 98 7.77 -2.78 -2.88
C PHE A 98 6.77 -2.89 -4.03
N ILE A 99 5.84 -1.94 -4.15
CA ILE A 99 4.93 -1.84 -5.28
C ILE A 99 4.82 -0.40 -5.81
N PRO A 100 4.65 -0.23 -7.14
CA PRO A 100 4.50 1.07 -7.77
C PRO A 100 3.05 1.54 -7.75
N HIS A 101 2.83 2.83 -8.04
CA HIS A 101 1.49 3.40 -8.17
C HIS A 101 0.85 3.12 -9.54
N VAL A 102 1.64 3.10 -10.59
CA VAL A 102 1.26 2.86 -11.99
C VAL A 102 -0.06 3.54 -12.43
N PRO A 103 -0.25 4.84 -12.20
CA PRO A 103 -1.42 5.54 -12.72
C PRO A 103 -1.45 5.43 -14.24
N MET A 104 -2.65 5.32 -14.85
CA MET A 104 -2.74 5.19 -16.33
C MET A 104 -2.18 6.40 -17.06
N GLU A 105 -2.35 7.59 -16.52
CA GLU A 105 -1.68 8.81 -16.98
C GLU A 105 -0.29 8.88 -16.32
N PRO A 106 0.82 8.74 -17.09
CA PRO A 106 2.16 8.96 -16.56
C PRO A 106 2.34 10.37 -16.01
N ILE A 107 3.31 10.56 -15.14
CA ILE A 107 3.62 11.85 -14.54
C ILE A 107 3.86 12.90 -15.63
N ASN A 108 3.25 14.07 -15.46
CA ASN A 108 3.37 15.19 -16.37
C ASN A 108 3.15 16.53 -15.66
N CYS A 109 3.70 17.59 -16.22
CA CYS A 109 3.53 18.94 -15.69
C CYS A 109 3.87 19.96 -16.79
N THR A 110 3.17 21.08 -16.83
CA THR A 110 3.56 22.23 -17.64
C THR A 110 3.99 23.34 -16.71
N ALA A 111 5.12 23.99 -17.00
CA ALA A 111 5.64 25.09 -16.23
C ALA A 111 6.03 26.27 -17.12
N ARG A 112 5.79 27.49 -16.63
CA ARG A 112 6.25 28.77 -17.19
C ARG A 112 6.92 29.58 -16.09
N VAL A 113 8.11 30.07 -16.37
CA VAL A 113 8.85 30.96 -15.48
C VAL A 113 9.12 32.28 -16.23
N ASP A 114 8.68 33.41 -15.66
CA ASP A 114 8.83 34.76 -16.22
C ASP A 114 9.30 35.70 -15.11
N GLY A 115 10.61 35.89 -15.02
CA GLY A 115 11.24 36.55 -13.88
C GLY A 115 10.93 35.79 -12.57
N ASP A 116 10.28 36.48 -11.64
CA ASP A 116 9.88 35.92 -10.35
C ASP A 116 8.49 35.26 -10.40
N LYS A 117 7.75 35.40 -11.50
CA LYS A 117 6.41 34.77 -11.64
C LYS A 117 6.50 33.37 -12.21
N VAL A 118 5.82 32.47 -11.59
CA VAL A 118 5.80 31.05 -11.96
C VAL A 118 4.37 30.56 -12.10
N GLU A 119 4.06 29.92 -13.21
CA GLU A 119 2.78 29.25 -13.45
C GLU A 119 3.03 27.76 -13.69
N ILE A 120 2.27 26.93 -12.98
CA ILE A 120 2.33 25.47 -13.02
C ILE A 120 0.95 24.92 -13.37
N TRP A 121 0.85 24.08 -14.39
CA TRP A 121 -0.34 23.28 -14.71
C TRP A 121 -0.02 21.84 -14.41
N ALA A 122 -0.61 21.31 -13.32
CA ALA A 122 -0.27 19.98 -12.82
C ALA A 122 -1.48 19.19 -12.34
N PRO A 123 -1.57 17.89 -12.68
CA PRO A 123 -2.54 16.96 -12.11
C PRO A 123 -2.06 16.49 -10.72
N THR A 124 -2.26 17.33 -9.70
CA THR A 124 -1.79 17.10 -8.33
C THR A 124 -2.92 16.75 -7.36
N GLN A 125 -2.61 15.94 -6.33
CA GLN A 125 -3.47 15.69 -5.17
C GLN A 125 -3.19 16.66 -4.01
N ASN A 126 -2.06 17.40 -4.06
CA ASN A 126 -1.59 18.21 -2.95
C ASN A 126 -0.84 19.48 -3.45
N PRO A 127 -1.57 20.50 -3.92
CA PRO A 127 -0.95 21.65 -4.61
C PRO A 127 -0.08 22.52 -3.70
N GLU A 128 -0.46 22.74 -2.44
CA GLU A 128 0.22 23.68 -1.56
C GLU A 128 1.68 23.32 -1.24
N PRO A 129 2.02 22.06 -0.87
CA PRO A 129 3.40 21.65 -0.75
C PRO A 129 4.19 21.77 -2.07
N GLY A 130 3.53 21.53 -3.22
CA GLY A 130 4.14 21.74 -4.54
C GLY A 130 4.51 23.19 -4.80
N ARG A 131 3.60 24.11 -4.45
CA ARG A 131 3.87 25.56 -4.52
C ARG A 131 5.10 25.95 -3.68
N ALA A 132 5.15 25.48 -2.45
CA ALA A 132 6.27 25.75 -1.55
C ALA A 132 7.60 25.17 -2.07
N ALA A 133 7.58 23.94 -2.60
CA ALA A 133 8.76 23.29 -3.15
C ALA A 133 9.31 24.02 -4.39
N VAL A 134 8.44 24.42 -5.33
CA VAL A 134 8.82 25.18 -6.51
C VAL A 134 9.37 26.56 -6.12
N ALA A 135 8.71 27.27 -5.21
CA ALA A 135 9.17 28.56 -4.71
C ALA A 135 10.57 28.47 -4.08
N LYS A 136 10.79 27.47 -3.26
CA LYS A 136 12.08 27.20 -2.62
C LYS A 136 13.18 26.92 -3.65
N LEU A 137 12.91 26.05 -4.62
CA LEU A 137 13.88 25.71 -5.68
C LEU A 137 14.31 26.94 -6.49
N LEU A 138 13.34 27.75 -6.88
CA LEU A 138 13.58 28.91 -7.76
C LEU A 138 14.06 30.15 -7.01
N GLY A 139 13.98 30.17 -5.67
CA GLY A 139 14.34 31.34 -4.84
C GLY A 139 13.33 32.49 -4.97
N VAL A 140 12.05 32.19 -5.19
CA VAL A 140 10.97 33.15 -5.32
C VAL A 140 9.99 33.06 -4.15
N SER A 141 9.18 34.13 -3.93
CA SER A 141 8.12 34.09 -2.93
C SER A 141 7.01 33.08 -3.34
N PRO A 142 6.44 32.30 -2.41
CA PRO A 142 5.32 31.38 -2.71
C PRO A 142 4.11 32.09 -3.35
N GLU A 143 3.87 33.37 -3.05
CA GLU A 143 2.79 34.17 -3.64
C GLU A 143 2.98 34.41 -5.15
N ASN A 144 4.21 34.26 -5.63
CA ASN A 144 4.54 34.40 -7.05
C ASN A 144 4.36 33.09 -7.83
N VAL A 145 4.03 31.99 -7.14
CA VAL A 145 3.80 30.68 -7.76
C VAL A 145 2.30 30.39 -7.82
N THR A 146 1.76 30.35 -9.02
CA THR A 146 0.36 29.98 -9.28
C THR A 146 0.28 28.53 -9.76
N ILE A 147 -0.56 27.69 -9.10
CA ILE A 147 -0.81 26.33 -9.53
C ILE A 147 -2.23 26.22 -10.08
N HIS A 148 -2.31 25.85 -11.35
CA HIS A 148 -3.55 25.48 -12.03
C HIS A 148 -3.72 23.97 -11.87
N MET A 149 -4.66 23.55 -11.00
CA MET A 149 -4.95 22.12 -10.79
C MET A 149 -5.66 21.55 -12.03
N MET A 150 -5.00 20.60 -12.65
CA MET A 150 -5.54 19.87 -13.80
C MET A 150 -6.30 18.61 -13.35
N ARG A 151 -7.13 18.04 -14.24
CA ARG A 151 -7.72 16.73 -13.98
C ARG A 151 -6.64 15.68 -13.85
N VAL A 152 -6.85 14.73 -12.93
CA VAL A 152 -5.90 13.68 -12.60
C VAL A 152 -6.33 12.38 -13.28
N GLY A 153 -5.47 11.82 -14.12
CA GLY A 153 -5.67 10.54 -14.80
C GLY A 153 -5.21 9.34 -13.97
N GLY A 154 -5.50 9.38 -12.67
CA GLY A 154 -5.06 8.45 -11.65
C GLY A 154 -3.95 9.05 -10.79
N GLY A 155 -3.96 8.71 -9.50
CA GLY A 155 -2.94 9.18 -8.57
C GLY A 155 -2.56 8.11 -7.55
N PHE A 156 -3.55 7.55 -6.86
CA PHE A 156 -3.40 6.48 -5.85
C PHE A 156 -2.43 6.81 -4.71
N GLY A 157 -2.05 8.09 -4.58
CA GLY A 157 -1.03 8.57 -3.65
C GLY A 157 0.23 9.12 -4.33
N ARG A 158 0.57 8.71 -5.56
CA ARG A 158 1.77 9.19 -6.28
C ARG A 158 1.80 10.72 -6.41
N ARG A 159 0.66 11.32 -6.68
CA ARG A 159 0.54 12.76 -6.92
C ARG A 159 0.35 13.59 -5.63
N LEU A 160 0.60 12.98 -4.46
CA LEU A 160 0.84 13.69 -3.21
C LEU A 160 2.27 14.27 -3.15
N GLN A 161 3.23 13.64 -3.84
CA GLN A 161 4.57 14.16 -4.08
C GLN A 161 4.54 15.08 -5.29
N ASN A 162 5.34 16.15 -5.25
CA ASN A 162 5.34 17.22 -6.25
C ASN A 162 6.71 17.41 -6.93
N ASP A 163 7.54 16.38 -6.90
CA ASP A 163 8.85 16.29 -7.55
C ASP A 163 8.80 16.70 -9.03
N TYR A 164 7.78 16.27 -9.76
CA TYR A 164 7.57 16.60 -11.17
C TYR A 164 7.23 18.08 -11.44
N MET A 165 6.65 18.80 -10.45
CA MET A 165 6.45 20.25 -10.56
C MET A 165 7.79 20.98 -10.41
N VAL A 166 8.61 20.51 -9.46
CA VAL A 166 9.97 21.02 -9.21
C VAL A 166 10.83 20.83 -10.45
N GLU A 167 10.77 19.63 -11.05
CA GLU A 167 11.50 19.30 -12.28
C GLU A 167 11.06 20.17 -13.47
N ALA A 168 9.75 20.27 -13.73
CA ALA A 168 9.23 21.09 -14.82
C ALA A 168 9.60 22.58 -14.67
N ALA A 169 9.56 23.11 -13.43
CA ALA A 169 9.92 24.48 -13.14
C ALA A 169 11.42 24.76 -13.35
N ALA A 170 12.28 23.82 -12.90
CA ALA A 170 13.73 23.91 -13.13
C ALA A 170 14.07 23.92 -14.62
N ILE A 171 13.48 23.01 -15.39
CA ILE A 171 13.69 22.91 -16.83
C ILE A 171 13.17 24.18 -17.53
N ALA A 172 11.99 24.69 -17.18
CA ALA A 172 11.42 25.90 -17.78
C ALA A 172 12.29 27.14 -17.51
N LYS A 173 12.84 27.27 -16.28
CA LYS A 173 13.77 28.36 -15.91
C LYS A 173 15.04 28.30 -16.75
N GLN A 174 15.67 27.12 -16.85
CA GLN A 174 16.91 26.95 -17.60
C GLN A 174 16.70 27.11 -19.12
N ALA A 175 15.55 26.64 -19.64
CA ALA A 175 15.18 26.77 -21.05
C ALA A 175 14.77 28.19 -21.45
N GLY A 176 14.42 29.07 -20.52
CA GLY A 176 13.92 30.43 -20.77
C GLY A 176 12.59 30.46 -21.54
N ARG A 177 11.78 29.43 -21.46
CA ARG A 177 10.48 29.30 -22.16
C ARG A 177 9.53 28.32 -21.44
N PRO A 178 8.23 28.37 -21.73
CA PRO A 178 7.29 27.37 -21.21
C PRO A 178 7.68 25.95 -21.66
N VAL A 179 7.56 25.00 -20.74
CA VAL A 179 7.90 23.59 -20.95
C VAL A 179 6.74 22.71 -20.52
N LYS A 180 6.39 21.74 -21.35
CA LYS A 180 5.53 20.60 -20.97
C LYS A 180 6.42 19.38 -20.76
N LEU A 181 6.61 19.01 -19.51
CA LEU A 181 7.27 17.78 -19.10
C LEU A 181 6.31 16.61 -19.23
N THR A 182 6.76 15.50 -19.79
CA THR A 182 6.02 14.24 -19.85
C THR A 182 7.00 13.10 -19.59
N TRP A 183 6.71 12.30 -18.56
CA TRP A 183 7.46 11.08 -18.30
C TRP A 183 6.97 9.93 -19.20
N THR A 184 7.85 9.03 -19.55
CA THR A 184 7.45 7.73 -20.12
C THR A 184 6.90 6.82 -19.03
N ARG A 185 6.34 5.66 -19.40
CA ARG A 185 5.94 4.65 -18.40
C ARG A 185 7.14 4.09 -17.64
N GLU A 186 8.26 3.95 -18.33
CA GLU A 186 9.53 3.51 -17.74
C GLU A 186 10.01 4.49 -16.66
N ASP A 187 9.93 5.79 -16.91
CA ASP A 187 10.25 6.82 -15.91
C ASP A 187 9.31 6.75 -14.71
N ASP A 188 8.00 6.65 -14.99
CA ASP A 188 6.95 6.63 -13.99
C ASP A 188 7.10 5.46 -13.00
N ILE A 189 7.59 4.30 -13.46
CA ILE A 189 7.85 3.15 -12.59
C ILE A 189 9.21 3.24 -11.91
N THR A 190 10.28 3.62 -12.66
CA THR A 190 11.63 3.59 -12.11
C THR A 190 11.97 4.78 -11.21
N GLN A 191 11.20 5.87 -11.30
CA GLN A 191 11.34 7.07 -10.46
C GLN A 191 10.13 7.23 -9.51
N ASP A 192 9.39 6.16 -9.25
CA ASP A 192 8.23 6.22 -8.38
C ASP A 192 8.62 6.37 -6.90
N PHE A 193 7.72 6.95 -6.12
CA PHE A 193 7.75 6.93 -4.66
C PHE A 193 7.04 5.66 -4.19
N LEU A 194 7.74 4.54 -4.26
CA LEU A 194 7.18 3.22 -4.06
C LEU A 194 6.50 3.03 -2.69
N ARG A 195 5.41 2.26 -2.64
CA ARG A 195 4.94 1.72 -1.37
C ARG A 195 5.98 0.74 -0.84
N PRO A 196 6.51 0.96 0.39
CA PRO A 196 7.58 0.16 0.95
C PRO A 196 7.23 -1.32 1.10
N GLY A 197 8.20 -2.19 0.85
CA GLY A 197 8.16 -3.58 1.25
C GLY A 197 8.31 -3.78 2.75
N GLY A 198 8.29 -5.03 3.21
CA GLY A 198 8.54 -5.35 4.62
C GLY A 198 8.29 -6.81 4.95
N TRP A 199 8.69 -7.18 6.16
CA TRP A 199 8.47 -8.50 6.75
C TRP A 199 7.90 -8.36 8.15
N HIS A 200 7.06 -9.31 8.55
CA HIS A 200 6.60 -9.43 9.92
C HIS A 200 6.89 -10.83 10.43
N TYR A 201 7.53 -10.90 11.57
CA TYR A 201 7.67 -12.13 12.34
C TYR A 201 6.68 -12.07 13.49
N LEU A 202 5.67 -12.93 13.42
CA LEU A 202 4.54 -12.94 14.35
C LEU A 202 4.56 -14.20 15.20
N GLU A 203 4.24 -14.04 16.47
CA GLU A 203 3.93 -15.13 17.38
C GLU A 203 2.70 -14.76 18.23
N ALA A 204 1.80 -15.72 18.46
CA ALA A 204 0.66 -15.52 19.33
C ALA A 204 0.39 -16.79 20.17
N GLY A 205 -0.11 -16.57 21.38
CA GLY A 205 -0.51 -17.59 22.32
C GLY A 205 -2.03 -17.74 22.41
N LEU A 206 -2.52 -18.98 22.31
CA LEU A 206 -3.92 -19.33 22.56
C LEU A 206 -4.06 -20.05 23.88
N ASP A 207 -5.11 -19.74 24.65
CA ASP A 207 -5.49 -20.49 25.84
C ASP A 207 -6.28 -21.77 25.50
N ALA A 208 -6.69 -22.53 26.52
CA ALA A 208 -7.46 -23.78 26.36
C ALA A 208 -8.84 -23.58 25.71
N GLN A 209 -9.38 -22.37 25.73
CA GLN A 209 -10.64 -22.00 25.07
C GLN A 209 -10.42 -21.47 23.64
N GLY A 210 -9.17 -21.45 23.19
CA GLY A 210 -8.77 -20.91 21.88
C GLY A 210 -8.91 -19.38 21.80
N ARG A 211 -8.76 -18.66 22.91
CA ARG A 211 -8.70 -17.20 22.93
C ARG A 211 -7.24 -16.76 22.77
N CYS A 212 -6.99 -15.72 22.00
CA CYS A 212 -5.67 -15.11 21.88
C CYS A 212 -5.35 -14.33 23.16
N ILE A 213 -4.35 -14.80 23.89
CA ILE A 213 -3.92 -14.21 25.18
C ILE A 213 -2.58 -13.50 25.09
N ALA A 214 -1.81 -13.70 24.03
CA ALA A 214 -0.56 -13.01 23.78
C ALA A 214 -0.34 -12.78 22.31
N TRP A 215 0.27 -11.64 21.97
CA TRP A 215 0.61 -11.27 20.58
C TRP A 215 1.98 -10.57 20.55
N ASP A 216 2.87 -11.09 19.73
CA ASP A 216 4.18 -10.50 19.48
C ASP A 216 4.36 -10.26 17.99
N ASN A 217 4.79 -9.06 17.61
CA ASN A 217 5.02 -8.69 16.22
C ASN A 217 6.34 -7.93 16.07
N HIS A 218 7.26 -8.48 15.31
CA HIS A 218 8.50 -7.82 14.92
C HIS A 218 8.42 -7.43 13.44
N LEU A 219 8.23 -6.14 13.17
CA LEU A 219 8.26 -5.56 11.83
C LEU A 219 9.71 -5.33 11.39
N ILE A 220 10.09 -5.85 10.24
CA ILE A 220 11.30 -5.44 9.53
C ILE A 220 10.86 -4.54 8.38
N SER A 221 11.29 -3.30 8.39
CA SER A 221 10.89 -2.29 7.42
C SER A 221 12.10 -1.44 7.01
N TYR A 222 11.87 -0.35 6.34
CA TYR A 222 12.91 0.45 5.70
C TYR A 222 12.99 1.86 6.23
N GLY A 223 14.20 2.44 6.16
CA GLY A 223 14.40 3.82 6.55
C GLY A 223 15.84 4.28 6.55
N ARG A 224 16.09 5.36 7.26
CA ARG A 224 17.42 5.96 7.40
C ARG A 224 17.60 6.44 8.84
N ASP A 225 18.80 6.27 9.38
CA ASP A 225 19.17 6.76 10.72
C ASP A 225 18.19 6.31 11.83
N GLY A 226 17.75 5.05 11.77
CA GLY A 226 16.81 4.47 12.73
C GLY A 226 15.37 5.01 12.63
N LYS A 227 15.03 5.81 11.61
CA LYS A 227 13.70 6.34 11.38
C LYS A 227 13.07 5.67 10.16
N PHE A 228 11.79 5.38 10.25
CA PHE A 228 11.04 4.85 9.11
C PHE A 228 11.08 5.78 7.89
N ALA A 229 11.25 5.21 6.72
CA ALA A 229 10.94 5.87 5.46
C ALA A 229 9.44 6.20 5.39
N ARG A 230 9.06 7.10 4.50
CA ARG A 230 7.65 7.48 4.32
C ARG A 230 6.80 6.25 3.99
N ALA A 231 5.67 6.10 4.65
CA ALA A 231 4.75 4.96 4.57
C ALA A 231 5.33 3.57 4.96
N ALA A 232 6.54 3.51 5.55
CA ALA A 232 7.17 2.27 6.00
C ALA A 232 6.90 1.94 7.48
N GLY A 233 6.36 2.88 8.23
CA GLY A 233 6.18 2.77 9.69
C GLY A 233 4.88 2.09 10.11
N ILE A 234 4.88 1.62 11.36
CA ILE A 234 3.73 1.12 12.10
C ILE A 234 3.56 1.92 13.38
N GLY A 235 2.33 2.20 13.77
CA GLY A 235 2.01 2.99 14.94
C GLY A 235 1.72 2.15 16.21
N PRO A 236 1.82 2.76 17.40
CA PRO A 236 1.57 2.05 18.65
C PRO A 236 0.10 1.65 18.87
N THR A 237 -0.81 2.22 18.09
CA THR A 237 -2.25 1.96 18.16
C THR A 237 -2.76 1.12 16.99
N ASP A 238 -1.86 0.66 16.09
CA ASP A 238 -2.27 -0.13 14.96
C ASP A 238 -2.82 -1.49 15.41
N PHE A 239 -3.93 -1.89 14.76
CA PHE A 239 -4.62 -3.13 15.08
C PHE A 239 -3.65 -4.35 15.01
N PRO A 240 -3.65 -5.27 16.01
CA PRO A 240 -4.65 -5.46 17.05
C PRO A 240 -4.30 -4.87 18.44
N ALA A 241 -3.49 -3.82 18.52
CA ALA A 241 -3.22 -3.14 19.78
C ALA A 241 -4.53 -2.77 20.50
N GLY A 242 -4.57 -3.01 21.83
CA GLY A 242 -5.75 -2.80 22.69
C GLY A 242 -6.85 -3.86 22.57
N ILE A 243 -6.71 -4.85 21.66
CA ILE A 243 -7.57 -6.04 21.65
C ILE A 243 -6.97 -7.15 22.51
N VAL A 244 -5.68 -7.43 22.34
CA VAL A 244 -4.95 -8.43 23.11
C VAL A 244 -4.28 -7.70 24.27
N GLU A 245 -4.46 -8.21 25.50
CA GLU A 245 -3.94 -7.56 26.72
C GLU A 245 -2.41 -7.63 26.76
N ASP A 246 -1.86 -8.83 26.55
CA ASP A 246 -0.42 -9.06 26.49
C ASP A 246 0.07 -8.92 25.06
N PHE A 247 0.46 -7.70 24.71
CA PHE A 247 0.79 -7.29 23.34
C PHE A 247 2.19 -6.66 23.26
N ARG A 248 2.97 -7.06 22.26
CA ARG A 248 4.26 -6.44 21.93
C ARG A 248 4.38 -6.18 20.45
N LEU A 249 4.84 -4.99 20.12
CA LEU A 249 5.15 -4.53 18.77
C LEU A 249 6.50 -3.84 18.77
N GLY A 250 7.40 -4.30 17.93
CA GLY A 250 8.67 -3.66 17.70
C GLY A 250 9.08 -3.67 16.25
N ALA A 251 10.11 -2.92 15.91
CA ALA A 251 10.60 -2.84 14.55
C ALA A 251 12.12 -2.85 14.46
N THR A 252 12.62 -3.29 13.31
CA THR A 252 14.01 -3.10 12.86
C THR A 252 13.99 -2.43 11.50
N VAL A 253 14.76 -1.36 11.34
CA VAL A 253 14.78 -0.53 10.13
C VAL A 253 16.00 -0.89 9.31
N LEU A 254 15.77 -1.34 8.08
CA LEU A 254 16.82 -1.61 7.08
C LEU A 254 17.15 -0.33 6.30
N PRO A 255 18.44 -0.14 5.90
CA PRO A 255 18.82 1.06 5.19
C PRO A 255 18.19 1.14 3.80
N LEU A 256 17.66 2.33 3.46
CA LEU A 256 17.03 2.63 2.18
C LEU A 256 17.44 4.02 1.69
N ILE A 257 17.87 4.11 0.44
CA ILE A 257 18.17 5.38 -0.24
C ILE A 257 17.01 5.77 -1.17
N HIS A 258 16.34 4.79 -1.79
CA HIS A 258 15.19 5.04 -2.67
C HIS A 258 14.06 5.79 -1.96
N THR A 259 13.36 6.59 -2.73
CA THR A 259 12.16 7.30 -2.28
C THR A 259 10.97 6.36 -2.10
N THR A 260 10.20 6.59 -1.05
CA THR A 260 8.96 5.87 -0.78
C THR A 260 7.81 6.84 -0.56
N GLY A 261 6.58 6.40 -0.80
CA GLY A 261 5.40 7.23 -0.71
C GLY A 261 4.14 6.49 -0.27
N PHE A 262 3.05 7.24 -0.22
CA PHE A 262 1.76 6.74 0.21
C PHE A 262 1.02 6.14 -0.99
N LEU A 263 0.83 4.83 -0.99
CA LEU A 263 -0.12 4.16 -1.87
C LEU A 263 -1.45 3.99 -1.13
N ARG A 264 -2.56 4.07 -1.84
CA ARG A 264 -3.95 3.92 -1.39
C ARG A 264 -4.08 3.05 -0.14
N ALA A 265 -4.67 3.56 0.94
CA ALA A 265 -4.66 3.01 2.29
C ALA A 265 -3.25 2.79 2.87
N PRO A 266 -2.43 3.85 3.00
CA PRO A 266 -1.03 3.76 3.39
C PRO A 266 -0.81 2.88 4.62
N SER A 267 0.25 2.07 4.59
CA SER A 267 0.60 1.03 5.55
C SER A 267 -0.47 -0.07 5.68
N ASN A 268 -1.76 0.30 5.81
CA ASN A 268 -2.87 -0.63 6.00
C ASN A 268 -3.07 -1.57 4.82
N ASN A 269 -2.72 -1.16 3.60
CA ASN A 269 -2.78 -2.00 2.40
C ASN A 269 -1.87 -3.24 2.47
N ALA A 270 -0.81 -3.20 3.28
CA ALA A 270 0.06 -4.34 3.57
C ALA A 270 -0.25 -4.96 4.94
N PHE A 271 -0.43 -4.14 5.99
CA PHE A 271 -0.64 -4.63 7.35
C PHE A 271 -1.98 -5.37 7.50
N GLY A 272 -2.99 -4.99 6.71
CA GLY A 272 -4.25 -5.72 6.63
C GLY A 272 -4.04 -7.17 6.19
N PHE A 273 -3.19 -7.40 5.17
CA PHE A 273 -2.82 -8.75 4.73
C PHE A 273 -2.19 -9.55 5.86
N VAL A 274 -1.13 -9.01 6.47
CA VAL A 274 -0.39 -9.67 7.55
C VAL A 274 -1.30 -10.04 8.72
N THR A 275 -2.00 -9.03 9.25
CA THR A 275 -2.77 -9.17 10.48
C THR A 275 -3.98 -10.09 10.31
N GLN A 276 -4.72 -9.95 9.20
CA GLN A 276 -5.95 -10.71 8.98
C GLN A 276 -5.69 -12.15 8.52
N CYS A 277 -4.57 -12.40 7.82
CA CYS A 277 -4.14 -13.77 7.54
C CYS A 277 -3.67 -14.46 8.82
N PHE A 278 -2.92 -13.78 9.68
CA PHE A 278 -2.47 -14.36 10.94
C PHE A 278 -3.64 -14.64 11.90
N ILE A 279 -4.65 -13.76 11.98
CA ILE A 279 -5.89 -14.02 12.72
C ILE A 279 -6.59 -15.28 12.18
N ASP A 280 -6.55 -15.52 10.88
CA ASP A 280 -7.11 -16.73 10.29
C ASP A 280 -6.33 -17.99 10.67
N GLU A 281 -5.00 -17.91 10.77
CA GLU A 281 -4.17 -18.98 11.29
C GLU A 281 -4.50 -19.30 12.75
N LEU A 282 -4.74 -18.28 13.57
CA LEU A 282 -5.19 -18.45 14.95
C LEU A 282 -6.57 -19.12 15.02
N ALA A 283 -7.51 -18.71 14.17
CA ALA A 283 -8.84 -19.36 14.08
C ALA A 283 -8.72 -20.84 13.75
N HIS A 284 -7.91 -21.18 12.73
CA HIS A 284 -7.64 -22.56 12.36
C HIS A 284 -6.97 -23.35 13.50
N ALA A 285 -5.95 -22.76 14.13
CA ALA A 285 -5.27 -23.35 15.27
C ALA A 285 -6.19 -23.59 16.47
N ALA A 286 -7.17 -22.70 16.69
CA ALA A 286 -8.19 -22.85 17.73
C ALA A 286 -9.30 -23.84 17.35
N GLY A 287 -9.34 -24.36 16.12
CA GLY A 287 -10.42 -25.22 15.62
C GLY A 287 -11.76 -24.46 15.50
N LYS A 288 -11.73 -23.15 15.31
CA LYS A 288 -12.92 -22.29 15.25
C LYS A 288 -13.19 -21.81 13.81
N ASP A 289 -14.48 -21.57 13.54
CA ASP A 289 -14.90 -20.86 12.32
C ASP A 289 -14.26 -19.48 12.22
N GLN A 290 -13.85 -19.06 11.03
CA GLN A 290 -13.14 -17.82 10.78
C GLN A 290 -13.93 -16.57 11.23
N VAL A 291 -15.25 -16.53 10.98
CA VAL A 291 -16.12 -15.41 11.38
C VAL A 291 -16.33 -15.43 12.88
N GLN A 292 -16.60 -16.63 13.45
CA GLN A 292 -16.82 -16.76 14.89
C GLN A 292 -15.56 -16.40 15.68
N PHE A 293 -14.38 -16.84 15.25
CA PHE A 293 -13.12 -16.48 15.91
C PHE A 293 -12.91 -14.95 15.92
N ARG A 294 -13.19 -14.27 14.80
CA ARG A 294 -13.08 -12.81 14.70
C ARG A 294 -14.08 -12.09 15.61
N ARG A 295 -15.30 -12.60 15.77
CA ARG A 295 -16.28 -12.09 16.74
C ARG A 295 -15.77 -12.22 18.18
N ASP A 296 -15.24 -13.39 18.52
CA ASP A 296 -14.67 -13.66 19.84
C ASP A 296 -13.45 -12.77 20.10
N PHE A 297 -12.57 -12.60 19.10
CA PHE A 297 -11.37 -11.78 19.16
C PHE A 297 -11.67 -10.31 19.39
N LEU A 298 -12.68 -9.76 18.71
CA LEU A 298 -13.12 -8.36 18.90
C LEU A 298 -13.82 -8.15 20.26
N GLY A 299 -14.44 -9.20 20.81
CA GLY A 299 -15.14 -9.16 22.08
C GLY A 299 -16.42 -8.33 22.07
N ALA A 300 -16.85 -7.87 23.23
CA ALA A 300 -18.01 -7.00 23.36
C ALA A 300 -17.78 -5.63 22.69
N PRO A 301 -18.84 -4.96 22.20
CA PRO A 301 -18.72 -3.61 21.64
C PRO A 301 -18.06 -2.64 22.62
N ARG A 302 -16.94 -2.04 22.21
CA ARG A 302 -16.20 -1.02 22.95
C ARG A 302 -15.38 -0.14 22.03
N ILE A 303 -14.93 0.99 22.54
CA ILE A 303 -13.99 1.90 21.86
C ILE A 303 -12.58 1.57 22.36
N ILE A 304 -11.64 1.37 21.42
CA ILE A 304 -10.22 1.15 21.67
C ILE A 304 -9.46 2.42 21.30
N GLY A 305 -8.57 2.87 22.18
CA GLY A 305 -7.80 4.11 22.03
C GLY A 305 -8.52 5.33 22.61
N ASP A 306 -7.84 6.48 22.58
CA ASP A 306 -8.41 7.73 23.09
C ASP A 306 -9.51 8.24 22.13
N PRO A 307 -10.76 8.40 22.62
CA PRO A 307 -11.85 8.94 21.81
C PRO A 307 -11.59 10.32 21.18
N LYS A 308 -10.66 11.08 21.74
CA LYS A 308 -10.26 12.41 21.24
C LYS A 308 -9.15 12.36 20.19
N SER A 309 -8.50 11.21 20.02
CA SER A 309 -7.47 11.02 18.99
C SER A 309 -8.10 10.78 17.61
N ARG A 310 -7.28 10.83 16.57
CA ARG A 310 -7.71 10.45 15.20
C ARG A 310 -7.76 8.94 14.97
N GLY A 311 -7.47 8.12 15.98
CA GLY A 311 -7.25 6.70 15.82
C GLY A 311 -8.15 5.73 16.59
N PRO A 312 -9.12 6.18 17.47
CA PRO A 312 -9.90 5.20 18.21
C PRO A 312 -10.79 4.41 17.26
N TYR A 313 -10.87 3.10 17.45
CA TYR A 313 -11.78 2.27 16.68
C TYR A 313 -12.81 1.58 17.56
N ASN A 314 -13.99 1.32 16.98
CA ASN A 314 -15.14 0.76 17.66
C ASN A 314 -15.31 -0.70 17.25
N THR A 315 -15.12 -1.64 18.20
CA THR A 315 -15.25 -3.08 17.94
C THR A 315 -16.67 -3.49 17.55
N GLY A 316 -17.69 -2.76 18.01
CA GLY A 316 -19.09 -2.98 17.62
C GLY A 316 -19.35 -2.67 16.14
N ARG A 317 -18.82 -1.55 15.63
CA ARG A 317 -18.88 -1.21 14.18
C ARG A 317 -18.11 -2.23 13.35
N MET A 318 -16.93 -2.64 13.83
CA MET A 318 -16.13 -3.68 13.18
C MET A 318 -16.88 -5.00 13.07
N ARG A 319 -17.54 -5.44 14.16
CA ARG A 319 -18.38 -6.65 14.14
C ARG A 319 -19.58 -6.51 13.20
N ALA A 320 -20.21 -5.35 13.18
CA ALA A 320 -21.38 -5.12 12.32
C ALA A 320 -21.05 -5.28 10.83
N VAL A 321 -19.91 -4.73 10.36
CA VAL A 321 -19.49 -4.94 8.95
C VAL A 321 -19.09 -6.38 8.68
N LEU A 322 -18.41 -7.05 9.62
CA LEU A 322 -18.06 -8.46 9.52
C LEU A 322 -19.31 -9.33 9.37
N ASP A 323 -20.31 -9.15 10.26
CA ASP A 323 -21.54 -9.89 10.27
C ASP A 323 -22.35 -9.66 8.98
N LYS A 324 -22.41 -8.42 8.51
CA LYS A 324 -23.09 -8.06 7.26
C LYS A 324 -22.44 -8.72 6.04
N ALA A 325 -21.12 -8.64 5.91
CA ALA A 325 -20.41 -9.27 4.78
C ALA A 325 -20.58 -10.80 4.79
N ALA A 326 -20.47 -11.43 5.95
CA ALA A 326 -20.67 -12.87 6.11
C ALA A 326 -22.12 -13.29 5.74
N ALA A 327 -23.12 -12.53 6.18
CA ALA A 327 -24.52 -12.79 5.84
C ALA A 327 -24.78 -12.67 4.32
N MET A 328 -24.25 -11.61 3.68
CA MET A 328 -24.38 -11.41 2.23
C MET A 328 -23.77 -12.57 1.42
N ALA A 329 -22.64 -13.10 1.87
CA ALA A 329 -21.97 -14.23 1.23
C ALA A 329 -22.62 -15.60 1.53
N GLY A 330 -23.61 -15.67 2.43
CA GLY A 330 -24.15 -16.94 2.91
C GLY A 330 -23.06 -17.77 3.57
N TRP A 331 -22.32 -17.19 4.52
CA TRP A 331 -21.20 -17.85 5.20
C TRP A 331 -21.62 -19.19 5.80
N GLY A 332 -20.79 -20.22 5.62
CA GLY A 332 -21.09 -21.60 6.08
C GLY A 332 -21.84 -22.46 5.05
N ARG A 333 -22.21 -21.93 3.87
CA ARG A 333 -22.78 -22.74 2.78
C ARG A 333 -21.79 -23.75 2.21
N LYS A 334 -22.31 -24.86 1.68
CA LYS A 334 -21.47 -25.86 1.00
C LYS A 334 -20.94 -25.29 -0.33
N LEU A 335 -19.69 -25.56 -0.58
CA LEU A 335 -19.00 -25.13 -1.80
C LEU A 335 -18.47 -26.34 -2.59
N PRO A 336 -18.24 -26.19 -3.90
CA PRO A 336 -17.54 -27.18 -4.70
C PRO A 336 -16.13 -27.50 -4.16
N LYS A 337 -15.58 -28.65 -4.55
CA LYS A 337 -14.18 -28.96 -4.22
C LYS A 337 -13.25 -27.87 -4.75
N ARG A 338 -12.16 -27.62 -4.02
CA ARG A 338 -11.15 -26.57 -4.32
C ARG A 338 -11.75 -25.17 -4.49
N THR A 339 -12.90 -24.92 -3.84
CA THR A 339 -13.51 -23.60 -3.74
C THR A 339 -13.65 -23.24 -2.27
N GLY A 340 -13.31 -22.02 -1.88
CA GLY A 340 -13.36 -21.54 -0.51
C GLY A 340 -13.96 -20.15 -0.39
N LEU A 341 -14.51 -19.84 0.78
CA LEU A 341 -14.78 -18.49 1.25
C LEU A 341 -13.68 -18.06 2.20
N GLY A 342 -13.19 -16.86 2.02
CA GLY A 342 -12.28 -16.21 2.96
C GLY A 342 -12.83 -14.87 3.40
N VAL A 343 -12.62 -14.53 4.65
CA VAL A 343 -13.11 -13.29 5.26
C VAL A 343 -11.97 -12.50 5.86
N ALA A 344 -12.05 -11.18 5.75
CA ALA A 344 -11.20 -10.25 6.46
C ALA A 344 -11.97 -8.97 6.77
N PHE A 345 -11.53 -8.24 7.78
CA PHE A 345 -12.01 -6.91 8.10
C PHE A 345 -10.84 -5.96 8.35
N HIS A 346 -11.09 -4.67 8.20
CA HIS A 346 -10.07 -3.68 8.56
C HIS A 346 -10.70 -2.34 8.93
N PHE A 347 -10.05 -1.61 9.84
CA PHE A 347 -10.32 -0.22 10.15
C PHE A 347 -9.20 0.63 9.57
N SER A 348 -9.53 1.55 8.70
CA SER A 348 -8.57 2.43 8.06
C SER A 348 -9.25 3.76 7.70
N HIS A 349 -8.56 4.87 7.86
CA HIS A 349 -9.08 6.20 7.50
C HIS A 349 -10.47 6.49 8.08
N LEU A 350 -10.70 6.06 9.32
CA LEU A 350 -11.95 6.17 10.08
C LEU A 350 -13.14 5.37 9.49
N GLY A 351 -12.92 4.56 8.47
CA GLY A 351 -13.91 3.66 7.88
C GLY A 351 -13.71 2.21 8.32
N TYR A 352 -14.80 1.47 8.46
CA TYR A 352 -14.83 0.06 8.82
C TYR A 352 -15.28 -0.75 7.62
N PHE A 353 -14.49 -1.73 7.19
CA PHE A 353 -14.82 -2.58 6.06
C PHE A 353 -14.56 -4.04 6.36
N ALA A 354 -15.43 -4.90 5.82
CA ALA A 354 -15.22 -6.33 5.79
C ALA A 354 -15.49 -6.85 4.38
N ASN A 355 -14.62 -7.75 3.92
CA ASN A 355 -14.73 -8.40 2.62
C ASN A 355 -14.86 -9.91 2.83
N VAL A 356 -15.77 -10.53 2.08
CA VAL A 356 -15.79 -11.96 1.87
C VAL A 356 -15.52 -12.22 0.41
N ILE A 357 -14.58 -13.10 0.13
CA ILE A 357 -14.20 -13.50 -1.24
C ILE A 357 -14.47 -14.99 -1.42
N GLU A 358 -15.14 -15.33 -2.51
CA GLU A 358 -15.23 -16.70 -3.02
C GLU A 358 -14.20 -16.90 -4.11
N ALA A 359 -13.31 -17.87 -3.91
CA ALA A 359 -12.32 -18.22 -4.90
C ALA A 359 -12.19 -19.72 -5.07
N SER A 360 -11.86 -20.15 -6.29
CA SER A 360 -11.47 -21.53 -6.57
C SER A 360 -10.04 -21.62 -7.08
N VAL A 361 -9.43 -22.78 -6.88
CA VAL A 361 -8.07 -23.06 -7.31
C VAL A 361 -8.08 -24.28 -8.20
N ALA A 362 -7.71 -24.13 -9.47
CA ALA A 362 -7.59 -25.24 -10.41
C ALA A 362 -6.39 -26.14 -10.08
N ASN A 363 -6.30 -27.32 -10.71
CA ASN A 363 -5.21 -28.27 -10.45
C ASN A 363 -3.83 -27.73 -10.88
N ASP A 364 -3.79 -26.82 -11.85
CA ASP A 364 -2.58 -26.13 -12.31
C ASP A 364 -2.14 -24.96 -11.38
N GLY A 365 -2.90 -24.73 -10.31
CA GLY A 365 -2.67 -23.62 -9.37
C GLY A 365 -3.39 -22.33 -9.74
N THR A 366 -4.06 -22.24 -10.89
CA THR A 366 -4.77 -21.03 -11.31
C THR A 366 -5.88 -20.67 -10.31
N VAL A 367 -5.84 -19.44 -9.83
CA VAL A 367 -6.84 -18.87 -8.91
C VAL A 367 -7.89 -18.11 -9.70
N LYS A 368 -9.17 -18.41 -9.44
CA LYS A 368 -10.30 -17.66 -9.98
C LYS A 368 -11.14 -17.07 -8.84
N VAL A 369 -11.28 -15.76 -8.82
CA VAL A 369 -12.20 -15.07 -7.93
C VAL A 369 -13.59 -15.09 -8.56
N HIS A 370 -14.56 -15.67 -7.85
CA HIS A 370 -15.93 -15.82 -8.36
C HIS A 370 -16.80 -14.63 -7.99
N LYS A 371 -16.67 -14.12 -6.77
CA LYS A 371 -17.46 -12.99 -6.27
C LYS A 371 -16.80 -12.37 -5.03
N VAL A 372 -17.02 -11.07 -4.84
CA VAL A 372 -16.61 -10.32 -3.65
C VAL A 372 -17.85 -9.67 -3.04
N TRP A 373 -18.07 -9.89 -1.74
CA TRP A 373 -19.08 -9.20 -0.94
C TRP A 373 -18.38 -8.25 0.01
N VAL A 374 -18.82 -7.00 -0.01
CA VAL A 374 -18.22 -5.93 0.76
C VAL A 374 -19.28 -5.28 1.66
N ALA A 375 -19.03 -5.22 2.95
CA ALA A 375 -19.79 -4.41 3.86
C ALA A 375 -18.92 -3.26 4.38
N GLY A 376 -19.44 -2.02 4.29
CA GLY A 376 -18.73 -0.81 4.69
C GLY A 376 -19.55 0.06 5.63
N ASP A 377 -18.86 0.72 6.55
CA ASP A 377 -19.43 1.70 7.47
C ASP A 377 -18.51 2.93 7.50
N ILE A 378 -19.01 4.03 6.93
CA ILE A 378 -18.35 5.35 6.92
C ILE A 378 -19.20 6.41 7.63
N GLY A 379 -20.10 6.00 8.51
CA GLY A 379 -21.00 6.86 9.28
C GLY A 379 -22.40 6.96 8.72
N ARG A 380 -23.15 7.93 9.21
CA ARG A 380 -24.61 8.03 9.08
C ARG A 380 -25.15 8.22 7.67
N GLN A 381 -24.33 8.62 6.72
CA GLN A 381 -24.82 9.00 5.40
C GLN A 381 -23.79 8.71 4.30
N ILE A 382 -24.28 8.20 3.18
CA ILE A 382 -23.55 8.12 1.91
C ILE A 382 -23.90 9.34 1.07
N VAL A 383 -23.02 10.32 1.01
CA VAL A 383 -23.30 11.63 0.37
C VAL A 383 -23.48 11.49 -1.14
N ASN A 384 -22.64 10.66 -1.79
CA ASN A 384 -22.72 10.37 -3.22
C ASN A 384 -22.70 8.85 -3.43
N PRO A 385 -23.87 8.17 -3.56
CA PRO A 385 -23.92 6.72 -3.70
C PRO A 385 -23.16 6.16 -4.92
N ALA A 386 -23.25 6.82 -6.08
CA ALA A 386 -22.54 6.38 -7.28
C ALA A 386 -21.02 6.50 -7.10
N GLY A 387 -20.55 7.63 -6.58
CA GLY A 387 -19.15 7.84 -6.25
C GLY A 387 -18.64 6.85 -5.19
N ALA A 388 -19.45 6.59 -4.16
CA ALA A 388 -19.12 5.62 -3.10
C ALA A 388 -18.97 4.21 -3.67
N MET A 389 -19.89 3.78 -4.53
CA MET A 389 -19.81 2.48 -5.21
C MET A 389 -18.52 2.36 -6.05
N ASN A 390 -18.22 3.38 -6.85
CA ASN A 390 -17.01 3.42 -7.68
C ASN A 390 -15.74 3.34 -6.84
N GLN A 391 -15.70 4.02 -5.69
CA GLN A 391 -14.53 3.98 -4.80
C GLN A 391 -14.33 2.59 -4.19
N VAL A 392 -15.40 1.92 -3.76
CA VAL A 392 -15.30 0.56 -3.21
C VAL A 392 -14.88 -0.43 -4.31
N GLN A 393 -15.54 -0.43 -5.45
CA GLN A 393 -15.20 -1.32 -6.57
C GLN A 393 -13.75 -1.09 -7.04
N GLY A 394 -13.34 0.16 -7.20
CA GLY A 394 -11.97 0.51 -7.55
C GLY A 394 -10.95 0.04 -6.50
N SER A 395 -11.27 0.13 -5.20
CA SER A 395 -10.41 -0.41 -4.12
C SER A 395 -10.24 -1.92 -4.22
N ILE A 396 -11.33 -2.65 -4.51
CA ILE A 396 -11.27 -4.11 -4.64
C ILE A 396 -10.41 -4.53 -5.83
N LEU A 397 -10.61 -3.90 -6.99
CA LEU A 397 -9.87 -4.25 -8.21
C LEU A 397 -8.39 -3.89 -8.09
N ASP A 398 -8.08 -2.73 -7.56
CA ASP A 398 -6.71 -2.27 -7.29
C ASP A 398 -5.98 -3.25 -6.35
N ALA A 399 -6.60 -3.60 -5.22
CA ALA A 399 -6.03 -4.54 -4.26
C ALA A 399 -5.89 -5.97 -4.82
N LEU A 400 -6.84 -6.45 -5.63
CA LEU A 400 -6.73 -7.75 -6.30
C LEU A 400 -5.56 -7.75 -7.29
N GLY A 401 -5.42 -6.71 -8.12
CA GLY A 401 -4.29 -6.57 -9.04
C GLY A 401 -2.95 -6.56 -8.29
N ALA A 402 -2.85 -5.73 -7.26
CA ALA A 402 -1.63 -5.61 -6.47
C ALA A 402 -1.25 -6.92 -5.76
N CYS A 403 -2.19 -7.59 -5.11
CA CYS A 403 -1.87 -8.83 -4.37
C CYS A 403 -1.58 -10.03 -5.26
N MET A 404 -1.98 -10.00 -6.53
CA MET A 404 -1.76 -11.11 -7.48
C MET A 404 -0.54 -10.91 -8.37
N GLY A 405 -0.02 -9.66 -8.54
CA GLY A 405 1.01 -9.46 -9.52
C GLY A 405 1.94 -8.26 -9.36
N HIS A 406 1.69 -7.33 -8.44
CA HIS A 406 2.58 -6.17 -8.31
C HIS A 406 3.77 -6.45 -7.41
N GLU A 407 4.95 -6.38 -7.98
CA GLU A 407 6.23 -6.46 -7.25
C GLU A 407 7.25 -5.55 -7.95
N ILE A 408 8.02 -4.82 -7.16
CA ILE A 408 9.23 -4.13 -7.59
C ILE A 408 10.41 -4.80 -6.91
N THR A 409 11.38 -5.21 -7.71
CA THR A 409 12.65 -5.76 -7.29
C THR A 409 13.80 -4.82 -7.66
N PHE A 410 14.90 -4.97 -6.93
CA PHE A 410 16.07 -4.13 -7.08
C PHE A 410 17.31 -5.00 -7.35
N ALA A 411 18.12 -4.56 -8.29
CA ALA A 411 19.46 -5.06 -8.53
C ALA A 411 20.43 -3.88 -8.61
N ASP A 412 21.52 -3.92 -7.86
CA ASP A 412 22.58 -2.91 -7.84
C ASP A 412 22.04 -1.45 -7.69
N GLY A 413 21.03 -1.29 -6.84
CA GLY A 413 20.40 0.00 -6.58
C GLY A 413 19.38 0.46 -7.62
N ALA A 414 19.15 -0.30 -8.71
CA ALA A 414 18.21 0.03 -9.75
C ALA A 414 16.94 -0.82 -9.66
N ILE A 415 15.79 -0.23 -10.02
CA ILE A 415 14.53 -0.93 -10.19
C ILE A 415 14.59 -1.75 -11.48
N GLU A 416 14.19 -3.04 -11.39
CA GLU A 416 14.24 -3.96 -12.53
C GLU A 416 12.97 -3.85 -13.42
N GLN A 417 11.80 -3.61 -12.82
CA GLN A 417 10.54 -3.48 -13.56
C GLN A 417 10.44 -2.13 -14.26
N ARG A 418 9.89 -2.13 -15.48
CA ARG A 418 9.85 -0.92 -16.30
C ARG A 418 8.50 -0.61 -16.92
N ASN A 419 7.65 -1.61 -17.16
CA ASN A 419 6.39 -1.39 -17.87
C ASN A 419 5.31 -2.36 -17.39
N PHE A 420 4.08 -2.25 -17.91
CA PHE A 420 2.95 -3.12 -17.60
C PHE A 420 3.16 -4.60 -17.92
N GLY A 421 4.16 -4.95 -18.71
CA GLY A 421 4.61 -6.33 -18.88
C GLY A 421 5.22 -6.92 -17.62
N ASP A 422 5.91 -6.07 -16.83
CA ASP A 422 6.60 -6.45 -15.62
C ASP A 422 5.71 -6.25 -14.37
N VAL A 423 4.74 -5.32 -14.46
CA VAL A 423 3.76 -5.01 -13.40
C VAL A 423 2.36 -5.24 -13.98
N PRO A 424 1.85 -6.49 -13.96
CA PRO A 424 0.64 -6.84 -14.66
C PRO A 424 -0.60 -6.24 -14.00
N MET A 425 -1.46 -5.62 -14.82
CA MET A 425 -2.76 -5.11 -14.42
C MET A 425 -3.83 -6.18 -14.61
N LEU A 426 -4.89 -6.17 -13.76
CA LEU A 426 -6.06 -7.01 -13.98
C LEU A 426 -6.66 -6.76 -15.37
N ARG A 427 -6.97 -7.85 -16.08
CA ARG A 427 -7.69 -7.81 -17.34
C ARG A 427 -9.20 -7.82 -17.10
N ASN A 428 -9.97 -7.30 -18.06
CA ASN A 428 -11.41 -7.16 -17.93
C ASN A 428 -12.13 -8.51 -17.63
N GLU A 429 -11.64 -9.60 -18.23
CA GLU A 429 -12.16 -10.96 -17.99
C GLU A 429 -11.85 -11.53 -16.59
N GLN A 430 -10.95 -10.91 -15.86
CA GLN A 430 -10.56 -11.32 -14.50
C GLN A 430 -11.38 -10.58 -13.43
N ILE A 431 -12.18 -9.59 -13.82
CA ILE A 431 -12.96 -8.78 -12.90
C ILE A 431 -14.12 -9.58 -12.32
N PRO A 432 -14.16 -9.84 -11.00
CA PRO A 432 -15.28 -10.55 -10.39
C PRO A 432 -16.48 -9.61 -10.19
N PRO A 433 -17.70 -10.15 -10.10
CA PRO A 433 -18.84 -9.42 -9.56
C PRO A 433 -18.56 -8.94 -8.13
N ILE A 434 -18.87 -7.68 -7.84
CA ILE A 434 -18.67 -7.05 -6.53
C ILE A 434 -20.03 -6.57 -6.02
N GLU A 435 -20.45 -7.11 -4.87
CA GLU A 435 -21.69 -6.71 -4.19
C GLU A 435 -21.34 -5.89 -2.95
N VAL A 436 -21.86 -4.68 -2.83
CA VAL A 436 -21.53 -3.74 -1.76
C VAL A 436 -22.77 -3.38 -0.97
N ALA A 437 -22.65 -3.39 0.35
CA ALA A 437 -23.66 -2.85 1.27
C ALA A 437 -23.02 -1.88 2.25
N PHE A 438 -23.69 -0.74 2.47
CA PHE A 438 -23.28 0.23 3.49
C PHE A 438 -24.18 0.11 4.71
N LEU A 439 -23.55 0.10 5.88
CA LEU A 439 -24.19 0.34 7.16
C LEU A 439 -24.16 1.85 7.42
N THR A 440 -25.24 2.40 7.96
CA THR A 440 -25.38 3.84 8.21
C THR A 440 -25.70 4.12 9.68
N PRO A 441 -24.83 3.71 10.63
CA PRO A 441 -25.03 4.02 12.03
C PRO A 441 -24.85 5.50 12.31
N ASP A 442 -25.41 6.00 13.41
CA ASP A 442 -25.35 7.43 13.75
C ASP A 442 -23.96 7.85 14.26
N TYR A 443 -22.98 7.87 13.35
CA TYR A 443 -21.63 8.39 13.55
C TYR A 443 -21.29 9.46 12.50
N PRO A 444 -20.32 10.34 12.75
CA PRO A 444 -19.85 11.30 11.76
C PRO A 444 -19.45 10.62 10.46
N VAL A 445 -19.71 11.28 9.35
CA VAL A 445 -19.35 10.81 8.00
C VAL A 445 -17.83 10.93 7.81
N THR A 446 -17.22 9.90 7.20
CA THR A 446 -15.80 9.84 6.91
C THR A 446 -15.51 9.65 5.42
N GLY A 447 -14.21 9.69 5.04
CA GLY A 447 -13.78 9.42 3.67
C GLY A 447 -13.96 7.95 3.26
N LEU A 448 -14.05 7.71 1.96
CA LEU A 448 -14.32 6.38 1.39
C LEU A 448 -13.28 5.93 0.37
N GLY A 449 -12.33 6.78 0.00
CA GLY A 449 -11.35 6.48 -1.06
C GLY A 449 -10.43 5.27 -0.80
N GLU A 450 -10.26 4.88 0.46
CA GLU A 450 -9.18 4.01 0.91
C GLU A 450 -9.61 2.81 1.77
N PRO A 451 -10.60 2.91 2.69
CA PRO A 451 -10.79 1.91 3.74
C PRO A 451 -11.28 0.54 3.25
N ALA A 452 -11.79 0.43 2.03
CA ALA A 452 -12.21 -0.85 1.44
C ALA A 452 -11.03 -1.72 0.96
N TYR A 453 -9.84 -1.14 0.74
CA TYR A 453 -8.67 -1.81 0.17
C TYR A 453 -8.04 -2.88 1.10
N PRO A 454 -7.76 -2.61 2.40
CA PRO A 454 -6.89 -3.47 3.20
C PRO A 454 -7.41 -4.89 3.45
N ALA A 455 -8.72 -5.09 3.42
CA ALA A 455 -9.32 -6.40 3.69
C ALA A 455 -9.36 -7.34 2.47
N VAL A 456 -8.90 -6.91 1.28
CA VAL A 456 -9.03 -7.70 0.04
C VAL A 456 -8.01 -8.83 -0.04
N ALA A 457 -6.72 -8.49 0.02
CA ALA A 457 -5.65 -9.48 -0.06
C ALA A 457 -5.77 -10.60 0.99
N PRO A 458 -6.05 -10.29 2.28
CA PRO A 458 -6.23 -11.35 3.25
C PRO A 458 -7.50 -12.15 3.04
N ALA A 459 -8.60 -11.56 2.59
CA ALA A 459 -9.80 -12.33 2.27
C ALA A 459 -9.55 -13.33 1.13
N LEU A 460 -8.79 -12.92 0.09
CA LEU A 460 -8.41 -13.82 -0.99
C LEU A 460 -7.47 -14.94 -0.50
N ALA A 461 -6.42 -14.62 0.26
CA ALA A 461 -5.49 -15.61 0.79
C ALA A 461 -6.19 -16.62 1.71
N ASN A 462 -7.13 -16.17 2.53
CA ASN A 462 -7.94 -17.03 3.40
C ASN A 462 -8.92 -17.91 2.59
N ALA A 463 -9.48 -17.41 1.48
CA ALA A 463 -10.30 -18.20 0.56
C ALA A 463 -9.48 -19.31 -0.12
N ILE A 464 -8.26 -18.98 -0.56
CA ILE A 464 -7.32 -19.96 -1.12
C ILE A 464 -6.98 -21.04 -0.09
N PHE A 465 -6.69 -20.65 1.15
CA PHE A 465 -6.45 -21.62 2.23
C PHE A 465 -7.67 -22.52 2.47
N ALA A 466 -8.87 -21.95 2.54
CA ALA A 466 -10.09 -22.72 2.69
C ALA A 466 -10.33 -23.73 1.53
N ALA A 467 -9.89 -23.38 0.31
CA ALA A 467 -10.01 -24.20 -0.88
C ALA A 467 -8.95 -25.32 -0.98
N THR A 468 -7.74 -25.09 -0.43
CA THR A 468 -6.55 -25.94 -0.71
C THR A 468 -5.81 -26.46 0.52
N GLY A 469 -5.98 -25.82 1.68
CA GLY A 469 -5.17 -26.07 2.87
C GLY A 469 -3.78 -25.42 2.84
N VAL A 470 -3.42 -24.69 1.78
CA VAL A 470 -2.10 -24.06 1.61
C VAL A 470 -2.15 -22.60 2.07
N ARG A 471 -1.29 -22.22 3.03
CA ARG A 471 -1.12 -20.84 3.50
C ARG A 471 -0.16 -20.07 2.61
N LEU A 472 -0.63 -18.94 2.07
CA LEU A 472 0.18 -17.99 1.33
C LEU A 472 0.49 -16.80 2.25
N ARG A 473 1.78 -16.62 2.56
CA ARG A 473 2.27 -15.61 3.52
C ARG A 473 3.17 -14.54 2.89
N LYS A 474 3.26 -14.55 1.57
CA LYS A 474 4.01 -13.55 0.79
C LYS A 474 3.09 -12.90 -0.25
N LEU A 475 3.22 -11.59 -0.44
CA LEU A 475 2.69 -10.87 -1.61
C LEU A 475 3.83 -10.65 -2.64
N PRO A 476 3.54 -10.65 -3.94
CA PRO A 476 2.29 -11.15 -4.52
C PRO A 476 2.07 -12.62 -4.15
N LEU A 477 0.81 -13.06 -4.17
CA LEU A 477 0.46 -14.42 -3.77
C LEU A 477 1.14 -15.44 -4.71
N ASP A 478 2.02 -16.26 -4.16
CA ASP A 478 2.73 -17.31 -4.92
C ASP A 478 1.80 -18.49 -5.22
N ILE A 479 1.14 -18.41 -6.36
CA ILE A 479 0.22 -19.46 -6.83
C ILE A 479 0.94 -20.74 -7.29
N SER A 480 2.25 -20.72 -7.47
CA SER A 480 3.03 -21.91 -7.88
C SER A 480 2.97 -23.02 -6.81
N ALA A 481 2.83 -22.63 -5.53
CA ALA A 481 2.65 -23.53 -4.41
C ALA A 481 1.27 -24.23 -4.38
N LEU A 482 0.32 -23.84 -5.25
CA LEU A 482 -1.06 -24.33 -5.27
C LEU A 482 -1.31 -25.48 -6.25
N LYS A 483 -0.31 -25.86 -7.03
CA LYS A 483 -0.39 -26.99 -7.96
C LYS A 483 -0.63 -28.28 -7.20
N ALA A 484 -1.61 -29.06 -7.66
CA ALA A 484 -2.01 -30.34 -7.06
C ALA A 484 -1.19 -31.49 -7.63
#